data_86d80492f621e46e529927d8beec4d7c
#
_entry.id   86d80492f621e46e529927d8beec4d7c
#
_cell.length_a   1.000
_cell.length_b   1.000
_cell.length_c   1.000
_cell.angle_alpha   90.00
_cell.angle_beta   90.00
_cell.angle_gamma   90.00
#
_symmetry.space_group_name_H-M   'P 1'
#
loop_
_entity.id
_entity.type
_entity.pdbx_description
1 polymer ?
#
loop_
_entity_poly.entity_id
_entity_poly.type
_entity_poly.pdbx_seq_one_letter_code
_entity_poly.pdbx_strand_id
1 'polypeptide(L)'
;MLAVATVATLGLTGCAKDDKPVGPTADGPLPTEVPAGTTLVVADQSERLQSVLRLSGELDKLPFKVEFANFIGGPAILEAFRAGAADVAQVGDVPPIHALVAGQDVPIIASYQTSTTALKLAVAPGKSVPKLADLKGKKIAYAEGTAQQAAVLRAIDKAGLTTSDVQLIRLQLAEFPDAVRTGQVDVAPLIEPNVTRFLRTPGASLVPDSETAGIYGGLAYLYARRAVVRDPAKAAAARALVGAFVRAYQWANTHPEDWARRYYVENQKVSADDAKRIVESLGVYVFPHLDQQLVDRQQATIDAIAKAGELPRKVQASTGFDLRFDAAVTQAVTESGASFEPKAR
;
A
#
# COMPACT_ATOMS: atom_id res chain seq x y z
N MET A 1 -26.43 74.12 -14.94
CA MET A 1 -26.82 72.86 -14.26
C MET A 1 -25.82 71.80 -14.60
N LEU A 2 -24.89 71.53 -13.68
CA LEU A 2 -23.86 70.50 -13.82
C LEU A 2 -24.43 69.17 -13.29
N ALA A 3 -24.41 68.11 -14.13
CA ALA A 3 -24.72 66.81 -13.70
C ALA A 3 -23.39 66.10 -13.35
N VAL A 4 -23.28 65.67 -12.08
CA VAL A 4 -22.16 64.90 -11.57
C VAL A 4 -22.52 63.42 -11.79
N ALA A 5 -21.73 62.71 -12.63
CA ALA A 5 -21.82 61.27 -12.81
C ALA A 5 -20.94 60.54 -11.78
N THR A 6 -21.57 59.82 -10.87
CA THR A 6 -20.88 58.99 -9.88
C THR A 6 -20.55 57.63 -10.52
N VAL A 7 -19.28 57.34 -10.73
CA VAL A 7 -18.79 56.02 -11.17
C VAL A 7 -18.66 55.10 -9.95
N ALA A 8 -19.49 54.08 -9.87
CA ALA A 8 -19.38 53.04 -8.87
C ALA A 8 -18.38 51.96 -9.36
N THR A 9 -17.22 51.92 -8.73
CA THR A 9 -16.21 50.84 -8.91
C THR A 9 -16.68 49.59 -8.15
N LEU A 10 -17.14 48.59 -8.87
CA LEU A 10 -17.33 47.25 -8.34
C LEU A 10 -15.97 46.59 -8.12
N GLY A 11 -15.57 46.49 -6.85
CA GLY A 11 -14.42 45.70 -6.43
C GLY A 11 -14.73 44.23 -6.57
N LEU A 12 -14.11 43.55 -7.54
CA LEU A 12 -14.03 42.08 -7.58
C LEU A 12 -13.12 41.62 -6.45
N THR A 13 -13.69 41.26 -5.31
CA THR A 13 -12.98 40.46 -4.30
C THR A 13 -12.85 39.01 -4.85
N GLY A 14 -11.72 38.75 -5.47
CA GLY A 14 -11.28 37.39 -5.79
C GLY A 14 -11.15 36.60 -4.49
N CYS A 15 -11.98 35.60 -4.28
CA CYS A 15 -11.72 34.58 -3.28
C CYS A 15 -10.45 33.83 -3.69
N ALA A 16 -9.31 34.27 -3.18
CA ALA A 16 -8.14 33.43 -3.09
C ALA A 16 -8.53 32.26 -2.19
N LYS A 17 -8.66 31.05 -2.74
CA LYS A 17 -8.65 29.84 -1.94
C LYS A 17 -7.30 29.81 -1.25
N ASP A 18 -7.30 30.09 0.05
CA ASP A 18 -6.18 29.80 0.93
C ASP A 18 -5.92 28.28 0.85
N ASP A 19 -4.97 27.88 0.02
CA ASP A 19 -4.29 26.60 0.12
C ASP A 19 -3.44 26.62 1.40
N LYS A 20 -4.13 26.56 2.56
CA LYS A 20 -3.44 26.28 3.81
C LYS A 20 -2.85 24.88 3.64
N PRO A 21 -1.54 24.70 3.84
CA PRO A 21 -0.97 23.37 3.93
C PRO A 21 -1.80 22.61 4.96
N VAL A 22 -2.27 21.42 4.59
CA VAL A 22 -2.98 20.53 5.50
C VAL A 22 -1.98 20.16 6.59
N GLY A 23 -2.00 20.97 7.66
CA GLY A 23 -1.14 20.79 8.82
C GLY A 23 -1.50 19.53 9.57
N PRO A 24 -0.60 19.03 10.43
CA PRO A 24 -0.85 17.84 11.24
C PRO A 24 -2.13 18.05 12.04
N THR A 25 -2.92 17.03 12.00
CA THR A 25 -4.05 16.60 12.79
C THR A 25 -4.37 17.35 14.08
N ALA A 26 -5.67 17.38 14.40
CA ALA A 26 -6.16 17.87 15.69
C ALA A 26 -5.31 17.32 16.85
N ASP A 27 -4.76 18.22 17.66
CA ASP A 27 -3.97 17.89 18.84
C ASP A 27 -4.87 17.19 19.87
N GLY A 28 -4.57 15.93 20.14
CA GLY A 28 -5.24 15.17 21.21
C GLY A 28 -5.27 13.66 20.98
N PRO A 29 -5.41 12.88 22.06
CA PRO A 29 -5.49 11.42 21.96
C PRO A 29 -6.75 11.00 21.20
N LEU A 30 -6.65 9.85 20.51
CA LEU A 30 -7.78 9.26 19.80
C LEU A 30 -8.84 8.79 20.82
N PRO A 31 -10.13 8.94 20.50
CA PRO A 31 -11.20 8.35 21.30
C PRO A 31 -11.04 6.84 21.41
N THR A 32 -11.46 6.27 22.54
CA THR A 32 -11.36 4.83 22.83
C THR A 32 -12.71 4.14 22.82
N GLU A 33 -13.79 4.87 23.14
CA GLU A 33 -15.14 4.32 23.18
C GLU A 33 -15.79 4.40 21.80
N VAL A 34 -16.25 3.25 21.30
CA VAL A 34 -16.94 3.16 20.01
C VAL A 34 -18.43 3.15 20.26
N PRO A 35 -19.17 4.17 19.83
CA PRO A 35 -20.63 4.21 19.99
C PRO A 35 -21.33 3.06 19.26
N ALA A 36 -22.41 2.56 19.86
CA ALA A 36 -23.24 1.52 19.25
C ALA A 36 -23.74 1.96 17.85
N GLY A 37 -23.80 1.02 16.91
CA GLY A 37 -24.23 1.29 15.54
C GLY A 37 -23.15 1.89 14.63
N THR A 38 -21.93 2.13 15.13
CA THR A 38 -20.80 2.55 14.29
C THR A 38 -20.51 1.50 13.22
N THR A 39 -20.26 1.94 11.99
CA THR A 39 -19.85 1.08 10.87
C THR A 39 -18.63 1.66 10.17
N LEU A 40 -17.67 0.82 9.81
CA LEU A 40 -16.58 1.16 8.90
C LEU A 40 -16.66 0.30 7.63
N VAL A 41 -16.55 0.95 6.48
CA VAL A 41 -16.36 0.28 5.19
C VAL A 41 -14.86 0.17 4.93
N VAL A 42 -14.37 -1.07 4.86
CA VAL A 42 -12.96 -1.39 4.69
C VAL A 42 -12.71 -1.91 3.28
N ALA A 43 -11.92 -1.16 2.51
CA ALA A 43 -11.47 -1.58 1.20
C ALA A 43 -10.30 -2.57 1.34
N ASP A 44 -10.44 -3.74 0.74
CA ASP A 44 -9.48 -4.84 0.80
C ASP A 44 -9.01 -5.23 -0.60
N GLN A 45 -7.93 -5.98 -0.67
CA GLN A 45 -7.39 -6.53 -1.91
C GLN A 45 -7.21 -8.04 -1.76
N SER A 46 -7.82 -8.80 -2.69
CA SER A 46 -7.79 -10.27 -2.67
C SER A 46 -8.29 -10.88 -1.35
N GLU A 47 -9.20 -10.19 -0.66
CA GLU A 47 -9.78 -10.59 0.63
C GLU A 47 -8.74 -10.85 1.73
N ARG A 48 -7.56 -10.25 1.65
CA ARG A 48 -6.45 -10.55 2.56
C ARG A 48 -6.74 -10.08 3.98
N LEU A 49 -7.12 -8.81 4.15
CA LEU A 49 -7.38 -8.22 5.46
C LEU A 49 -8.61 -8.85 6.10
N GLN A 50 -9.71 -9.01 5.34
CA GLN A 50 -10.90 -9.65 5.87
C GLN A 50 -10.64 -11.11 6.27
N SER A 51 -9.84 -11.85 5.48
CA SER A 51 -9.50 -13.24 5.79
C SER A 51 -8.70 -13.34 7.08
N VAL A 52 -7.63 -12.55 7.24
CA VAL A 52 -6.81 -12.62 8.45
C VAL A 52 -7.60 -12.19 9.70
N LEU A 53 -8.45 -11.17 9.62
CA LEU A 53 -9.30 -10.74 10.72
C LEU A 53 -10.33 -11.81 11.12
N ARG A 54 -10.95 -12.50 10.15
CA ARG A 54 -11.89 -13.59 10.42
C ARG A 54 -11.19 -14.81 11.00
N LEU A 55 -10.08 -15.22 10.40
CA LEU A 55 -9.38 -16.46 10.79
C LEU A 55 -8.74 -16.36 12.17
N SER A 56 -8.28 -15.19 12.55
CA SER A 56 -7.76 -14.91 13.89
C SER A 56 -8.85 -14.71 14.96
N GLY A 57 -10.11 -14.57 14.56
CA GLY A 57 -11.21 -14.23 15.46
C GLY A 57 -11.22 -12.75 15.91
N GLU A 58 -10.34 -11.91 15.36
CA GLU A 58 -10.27 -10.49 15.73
C GLU A 58 -11.45 -9.69 15.19
N LEU A 59 -12.05 -10.12 14.05
CA LEU A 59 -13.23 -9.47 13.50
C LEU A 59 -14.41 -9.51 14.47
N ASP A 60 -14.65 -10.65 15.12
CA ASP A 60 -15.78 -10.87 16.03
C ASP A 60 -15.62 -10.13 17.37
N LYS A 61 -14.42 -9.66 17.71
CA LYS A 61 -14.11 -8.88 18.91
C LYS A 61 -14.32 -7.37 18.72
N LEU A 62 -14.53 -6.91 17.48
CA LEU A 62 -14.71 -5.50 17.20
C LEU A 62 -16.09 -5.01 17.70
N PRO A 63 -16.17 -3.91 18.47
CA PRO A 63 -17.41 -3.39 19.03
C PRO A 63 -18.23 -2.57 18.00
N PHE A 64 -17.98 -2.77 16.70
CA PHE A 64 -18.65 -2.10 15.59
C PHE A 64 -18.75 -3.00 14.38
N LYS A 65 -19.60 -2.62 13.42
CA LYS A 65 -19.76 -3.36 12.16
C LYS A 65 -18.64 -3.03 11.18
N VAL A 66 -18.02 -4.05 10.57
CA VAL A 66 -17.12 -3.90 9.43
C VAL A 66 -17.81 -4.42 8.17
N GLU A 67 -17.86 -3.59 7.16
CA GLU A 67 -18.26 -3.96 5.80
C GLU A 67 -17.01 -4.00 4.92
N PHE A 68 -16.83 -5.10 4.17
CA PHE A 68 -15.67 -5.24 3.28
C PHE A 68 -16.08 -5.01 1.82
N ALA A 69 -15.23 -4.28 1.08
CA ALA A 69 -15.34 -4.11 -0.36
C ALA A 69 -13.97 -4.44 -0.99
N ASN A 70 -13.97 -5.34 -1.99
CA ASN A 70 -12.73 -5.79 -2.62
C ASN A 70 -12.43 -5.00 -3.89
N PHE A 71 -11.15 -4.63 -4.06
CA PHE A 71 -10.64 -3.87 -5.18
C PHE A 71 -9.36 -4.50 -5.73
N ILE A 72 -9.02 -4.19 -6.98
CA ILE A 72 -7.74 -4.58 -7.58
C ILE A 72 -6.86 -3.34 -7.72
N GLY A 73 -5.89 -3.23 -6.80
CA GLY A 73 -4.89 -2.16 -6.80
C GLY A 73 -5.34 -0.85 -6.14
N GLY A 74 -4.33 -0.04 -5.79
CA GLY A 74 -4.50 1.24 -5.10
C GLY A 74 -5.34 2.28 -5.85
N PRO A 75 -5.19 2.44 -7.19
CA PRO A 75 -5.98 3.42 -7.93
C PRO A 75 -7.50 3.25 -7.76
N ALA A 76 -8.03 2.02 -7.82
CA ALA A 76 -9.45 1.76 -7.62
C ALA A 76 -9.91 2.09 -6.19
N ILE A 77 -9.07 1.87 -5.19
CA ILE A 77 -9.34 2.24 -3.80
C ILE A 77 -9.37 3.77 -3.64
N LEU A 78 -8.49 4.52 -4.31
CA LEU A 78 -8.50 5.98 -4.28
C LEU A 78 -9.80 6.55 -4.88
N GLU A 79 -10.33 5.95 -5.92
CA GLU A 79 -11.65 6.33 -6.46
C GLU A 79 -12.78 6.03 -5.45
N ALA A 80 -12.74 4.88 -4.77
CA ALA A 80 -13.70 4.55 -3.72
C ALA A 80 -13.63 5.55 -2.55
N PHE A 81 -12.42 5.99 -2.16
CA PHE A 81 -12.25 7.03 -1.15
C PHE A 81 -12.80 8.38 -1.59
N ARG A 82 -12.55 8.77 -2.85
CA ARG A 82 -13.09 10.02 -3.44
C ARG A 82 -14.62 10.01 -3.46
N ALA A 83 -15.22 8.87 -3.78
CA ALA A 83 -16.65 8.69 -3.78
C ALA A 83 -17.27 8.54 -2.37
N GLY A 84 -16.45 8.45 -1.32
CA GLY A 84 -16.92 8.17 0.04
C GLY A 84 -17.41 6.72 0.25
N ALA A 85 -17.10 5.82 -0.69
CA ALA A 85 -17.56 4.43 -0.68
C ALA A 85 -16.70 3.51 0.20
N ALA A 86 -15.55 3.98 0.70
CA ALA A 86 -14.73 3.29 1.67
C ALA A 86 -14.22 4.28 2.74
N ASP A 87 -14.01 3.79 3.95
CA ASP A 87 -13.53 4.55 5.11
C ASP A 87 -12.04 4.32 5.37
N VAL A 88 -11.62 3.07 5.31
CA VAL A 88 -10.25 2.58 5.58
C VAL A 88 -9.86 1.61 4.48
N ALA A 89 -8.56 1.50 4.18
CA ALA A 89 -8.08 0.50 3.24
C ALA A 89 -6.68 -0.02 3.59
N GLN A 90 -6.39 -1.26 3.16
CA GLN A 90 -5.05 -1.82 3.19
C GLN A 90 -4.43 -1.79 1.79
N VAL A 91 -3.22 -1.20 1.69
CA VAL A 91 -2.51 -1.01 0.41
C VAL A 91 -0.99 -1.14 0.59
N GLY A 92 -0.23 -1.18 -0.51
CA GLY A 92 1.22 -0.99 -0.49
C GLY A 92 1.65 0.45 -0.18
N ASP A 93 2.93 0.73 -0.27
CA ASP A 93 3.54 2.02 0.07
C ASP A 93 3.27 3.15 -0.94
N VAL A 94 2.91 2.85 -2.18
CA VAL A 94 2.73 3.86 -3.25
C VAL A 94 1.34 4.49 -3.31
N PRO A 95 0.20 3.78 -3.11
CA PRO A 95 -1.12 4.41 -3.19
C PRO A 95 -1.31 5.64 -2.30
N PRO A 96 -0.79 5.71 -1.04
CA PRO A 96 -0.86 6.93 -0.25
C PRO A 96 -0.10 8.12 -0.86
N ILE A 97 0.98 7.86 -1.61
CA ILE A 97 1.73 8.90 -2.33
C ILE A 97 0.86 9.52 -3.42
N HIS A 98 0.20 8.68 -4.24
CA HIS A 98 -0.70 9.15 -5.27
C HIS A 98 -1.93 9.88 -4.70
N ALA A 99 -2.40 9.48 -3.52
CA ALA A 99 -3.43 10.22 -2.80
C ALA A 99 -2.96 11.65 -2.45
N LEU A 100 -1.76 11.80 -1.88
CA LEU A 100 -1.17 13.11 -1.59
C LEU A 100 -1.00 13.95 -2.86
N VAL A 101 -0.50 13.34 -3.94
CA VAL A 101 -0.34 14.01 -5.24
C VAL A 101 -1.69 14.48 -5.79
N ALA A 102 -2.74 13.68 -5.64
CA ALA A 102 -4.10 14.02 -6.05
C ALA A 102 -4.81 15.01 -5.09
N GLY A 103 -4.16 15.44 -4.00
CA GLY A 103 -4.75 16.31 -2.99
C GLY A 103 -5.81 15.63 -2.12
N GLN A 104 -5.82 14.29 -2.08
CA GLN A 104 -6.69 13.55 -1.18
C GLN A 104 -6.04 13.43 0.20
N ASP A 105 -6.78 13.82 1.23
CA ASP A 105 -6.33 13.74 2.61
C ASP A 105 -6.70 12.36 3.20
N VAL A 106 -5.77 11.41 3.08
CA VAL A 106 -5.92 10.01 3.48
C VAL A 106 -4.70 9.56 4.30
N PRO A 107 -4.66 9.89 5.60
CA PRO A 107 -3.51 9.57 6.44
C PRO A 107 -3.32 8.06 6.62
N ILE A 108 -2.05 7.68 6.68
CA ILE A 108 -1.58 6.36 7.13
C ILE A 108 -1.80 6.28 8.64
N ILE A 109 -2.44 5.20 9.09
CA ILE A 109 -2.84 4.96 10.50
C ILE A 109 -2.24 3.69 11.10
N ALA A 110 -1.67 2.80 10.28
CA ALA A 110 -0.87 1.65 10.70
C ALA A 110 -0.02 1.15 9.54
N SER A 111 0.97 0.33 9.86
CA SER A 111 1.80 -0.35 8.87
C SER A 111 2.11 -1.78 9.30
N TYR A 112 2.39 -2.63 8.33
CA TYR A 112 3.22 -3.80 8.54
C TYR A 112 4.34 -3.85 7.50
N GLN A 113 5.37 -4.61 7.81
CA GLN A 113 6.43 -4.97 6.87
C GLN A 113 6.56 -6.49 6.79
N THR A 114 6.74 -6.99 5.56
CA THR A 114 7.08 -8.38 5.24
C THR A 114 8.48 -8.45 4.64
N SER A 115 8.87 -9.63 4.14
CA SER A 115 10.13 -9.80 3.43
C SER A 115 10.26 -8.81 2.26
N THR A 116 11.42 -8.19 2.15
CA THR A 116 11.78 -7.32 1.02
C THR A 116 11.98 -8.10 -0.28
N THR A 117 11.99 -9.43 -0.22
CA THR A 117 12.07 -10.33 -1.38
C THR A 117 10.70 -10.87 -1.82
N ALA A 118 9.60 -10.41 -1.21
CA ALA A 118 8.24 -10.86 -1.56
C ALA A 118 7.78 -10.40 -2.96
N LEU A 119 8.39 -9.33 -3.50
CA LEU A 119 8.20 -8.93 -4.89
C LEU A 119 9.36 -9.46 -5.73
N LYS A 120 9.03 -10.06 -6.87
CA LYS A 120 10.00 -10.60 -7.84
C LYS A 120 9.81 -9.96 -9.20
N LEU A 121 10.91 -9.76 -9.91
CA LEU A 121 10.87 -9.43 -11.34
C LEU A 121 10.82 -10.73 -12.13
N ALA A 122 9.64 -11.08 -12.60
CA ALA A 122 9.38 -12.24 -13.43
C ALA A 122 9.86 -11.98 -14.88
N VAL A 123 10.53 -12.96 -15.47
CA VAL A 123 11.10 -12.88 -16.82
C VAL A 123 10.37 -13.84 -17.75
N ALA A 124 9.89 -13.34 -18.86
CA ALA A 124 9.09 -14.10 -19.82
C ALA A 124 9.85 -15.33 -20.37
N PRO A 125 9.16 -16.43 -20.67
CA PRO A 125 9.77 -17.61 -21.29
C PRO A 125 10.58 -17.25 -22.53
N GLY A 126 11.78 -17.83 -22.63
CA GLY A 126 12.71 -17.57 -23.75
C GLY A 126 13.46 -16.23 -23.68
N LYS A 127 13.25 -15.45 -22.60
CA LYS A 127 14.03 -14.22 -22.31
C LYS A 127 15.01 -14.48 -21.17
N SER A 128 16.02 -13.60 -21.04
CA SER A 128 17.02 -13.66 -19.98
C SER A 128 17.32 -12.27 -19.44
N VAL A 129 17.36 -12.14 -18.11
CA VAL A 129 17.74 -10.94 -17.39
C VAL A 129 18.57 -11.36 -16.17
N PRO A 130 19.81 -11.80 -16.35
CA PRO A 130 20.68 -12.23 -15.26
C PRO A 130 21.18 -11.09 -14.39
N LYS A 131 21.16 -9.85 -14.89
CA LYS A 131 21.50 -8.61 -14.16
C LYS A 131 20.49 -7.53 -14.45
N LEU A 132 20.31 -6.59 -13.53
CA LEU A 132 19.42 -5.44 -13.74
C LEU A 132 19.82 -4.59 -14.95
N ALA A 133 21.12 -4.50 -15.27
CA ALA A 133 21.59 -3.81 -16.49
C ALA A 133 21.01 -4.38 -17.79
N ASP A 134 20.63 -5.66 -17.79
CA ASP A 134 20.00 -6.31 -18.96
C ASP A 134 18.52 -5.92 -19.17
N LEU A 135 17.97 -5.07 -18.28
CA LEU A 135 16.66 -4.42 -18.50
C LEU A 135 16.68 -3.42 -19.66
N LYS A 136 17.88 -2.97 -20.09
CA LYS A 136 17.99 -2.03 -21.22
C LYS A 136 17.29 -2.58 -22.46
N GLY A 137 16.39 -1.76 -23.04
CA GLY A 137 15.58 -2.10 -24.20
C GLY A 137 14.42 -3.07 -23.95
N LYS A 138 14.25 -3.59 -22.74
CA LYS A 138 13.18 -4.54 -22.40
C LYS A 138 11.83 -3.86 -22.26
N LYS A 139 10.77 -4.61 -22.59
CA LYS A 139 9.38 -4.28 -22.28
C LYS A 139 9.09 -4.68 -20.84
N ILE A 140 8.77 -3.73 -19.98
CA ILE A 140 8.51 -3.96 -18.56
C ILE A 140 7.07 -3.59 -18.24
N ALA A 141 6.31 -4.51 -17.64
CA ALA A 141 4.95 -4.22 -17.16
C ALA A 141 4.97 -3.13 -16.08
N TYR A 142 4.11 -2.15 -16.22
CA TYR A 142 4.10 -0.96 -15.37
C TYR A 142 2.67 -0.56 -15.00
N ALA A 143 2.42 -0.38 -13.71
CA ALA A 143 1.13 0.07 -13.19
C ALA A 143 1.36 1.25 -12.25
N GLU A 144 0.99 2.44 -12.71
CA GLU A 144 1.08 3.67 -11.94
C GLU A 144 0.23 3.62 -10.66
N GLY A 145 0.71 4.22 -9.59
CA GLY A 145 -0.01 4.23 -8.30
C GLY A 145 0.06 2.91 -7.52
N THR A 146 1.00 2.02 -7.82
CA THR A 146 1.16 0.72 -7.17
C THR A 146 2.57 0.53 -6.62
N ALA A 147 2.74 -0.37 -5.63
CA ALA A 147 4.06 -0.75 -5.11
C ALA A 147 4.98 -1.32 -6.21
N GLN A 148 4.40 -1.93 -7.24
CA GLN A 148 5.10 -2.43 -8.40
C GLN A 148 5.74 -1.29 -9.22
N GLN A 149 5.10 -0.12 -9.29
CA GLN A 149 5.69 1.08 -9.89
C GLN A 149 7.02 1.42 -9.22
N ALA A 150 7.03 1.60 -7.91
CA ALA A 150 8.25 1.96 -7.18
C ALA A 150 9.34 0.91 -7.34
N ALA A 151 8.98 -0.39 -7.33
CA ALA A 151 9.93 -1.47 -7.51
C ALA A 151 10.60 -1.43 -8.90
N VAL A 152 9.83 -1.20 -9.97
CA VAL A 152 10.38 -1.06 -11.33
C VAL A 152 11.29 0.15 -11.44
N LEU A 153 10.88 1.31 -10.91
CA LEU A 153 11.68 2.53 -10.98
C LEU A 153 12.99 2.40 -10.19
N ARG A 154 12.95 1.76 -9.00
CA ARG A 154 14.16 1.45 -8.23
C ARG A 154 15.07 0.43 -8.94
N ALA A 155 14.50 -0.55 -9.63
CA ALA A 155 15.29 -1.51 -10.41
C ALA A 155 16.01 -0.82 -11.58
N ILE A 156 15.35 0.07 -12.29
CA ILE A 156 15.91 0.89 -13.37
C ILE A 156 17.04 1.78 -12.83
N ASP A 157 16.80 2.49 -11.74
CA ASP A 157 17.80 3.37 -11.11
C ASP A 157 19.02 2.59 -10.61
N LYS A 158 18.79 1.44 -9.94
CA LYS A 158 19.86 0.55 -9.47
C LYS A 158 20.70 -0.02 -10.60
N ALA A 159 20.10 -0.23 -11.77
CA ALA A 159 20.78 -0.64 -13.00
C ALA A 159 21.64 0.48 -13.64
N GLY A 160 21.57 1.71 -13.12
CA GLY A 160 22.17 2.90 -13.76
C GLY A 160 21.45 3.31 -15.05
N LEU A 161 20.22 2.89 -15.21
CA LEU A 161 19.34 3.19 -16.37
C LEU A 161 18.35 4.32 -16.02
N THR A 162 17.70 4.80 -17.07
CA THR A 162 16.58 5.75 -16.97
C THR A 162 15.33 5.12 -17.59
N THR A 163 14.17 5.73 -17.37
CA THR A 163 12.92 5.27 -17.99
C THR A 163 12.95 5.30 -19.51
N SER A 164 13.82 6.13 -20.12
CA SER A 164 14.04 6.16 -21.58
C SER A 164 14.89 4.99 -22.12
N ASP A 165 15.62 4.28 -21.26
CA ASP A 165 16.40 3.10 -21.64
C ASP A 165 15.58 1.81 -21.72
N VAL A 166 14.31 1.83 -21.30
CA VAL A 166 13.39 0.69 -21.25
C VAL A 166 12.06 1.04 -21.91
N GLN A 167 11.20 0.04 -22.12
CA GLN A 167 9.85 0.25 -22.63
C GLN A 167 8.84 -0.05 -21.50
N LEU A 168 8.33 0.97 -20.83
CA LEU A 168 7.29 0.81 -19.81
C LEU A 168 5.93 0.56 -20.49
N ILE A 169 5.40 -0.64 -20.33
CA ILE A 169 4.09 -1.05 -20.88
C ILE A 169 3.05 -0.90 -19.79
N ARG A 170 2.20 0.13 -19.91
CA ARG A 170 1.14 0.42 -18.93
C ARG A 170 0.03 -0.63 -19.03
N LEU A 171 -0.17 -1.36 -17.95
CA LEU A 171 -1.14 -2.45 -17.79
C LEU A 171 -1.81 -2.37 -16.42
N GLN A 172 -2.98 -2.99 -16.27
CA GLN A 172 -3.57 -3.22 -14.96
C GLN A 172 -2.81 -4.34 -14.23
N LEU A 173 -2.75 -4.30 -12.90
CA LEU A 173 -2.06 -5.33 -12.10
C LEU A 173 -2.52 -6.75 -12.38
N ALA A 174 -3.83 -6.93 -12.66
CA ALA A 174 -4.41 -8.22 -13.00
C ALA A 174 -3.86 -8.82 -14.31
N GLU A 175 -3.37 -7.98 -15.21
CA GLU A 175 -2.85 -8.40 -16.53
C GLU A 175 -1.38 -8.83 -16.48
N PHE A 176 -0.63 -8.44 -15.44
CA PHE A 176 0.82 -8.70 -15.35
C PHE A 176 1.20 -10.17 -15.50
N PRO A 177 0.54 -11.13 -14.80
CA PRO A 177 0.90 -12.54 -14.91
C PRO A 177 0.75 -13.09 -16.34
N ASP A 178 -0.32 -12.73 -17.01
CA ASP A 178 -0.58 -13.19 -18.37
C ASP A 178 0.33 -12.48 -19.39
N ALA A 179 0.55 -11.18 -19.23
CA ALA A 179 1.42 -10.40 -20.12
C ALA A 179 2.86 -10.94 -20.13
N VAL A 180 3.43 -11.29 -18.96
CA VAL A 180 4.78 -11.86 -18.89
C VAL A 180 4.79 -13.33 -19.32
N ARG A 181 3.76 -14.10 -19.02
CA ARG A 181 3.63 -15.51 -19.42
C ARG A 181 3.58 -15.66 -20.96
N THR A 182 2.89 -14.76 -21.64
CA THR A 182 2.71 -14.80 -23.11
C THR A 182 3.81 -14.05 -23.88
N GLY A 183 4.73 -13.36 -23.17
CA GLY A 183 5.79 -12.57 -23.79
C GLY A 183 5.30 -11.22 -24.38
N GLN A 184 4.12 -10.75 -23.99
CA GLN A 184 3.66 -9.38 -24.30
C GLN A 184 4.60 -8.35 -23.67
N VAL A 185 5.10 -8.65 -22.48
CA VAL A 185 6.22 -7.97 -21.82
C VAL A 185 7.37 -8.94 -21.58
N ASP A 186 8.60 -8.41 -21.54
CA ASP A 186 9.79 -9.21 -21.22
C ASP A 186 9.93 -9.43 -19.72
N VAL A 187 9.50 -8.45 -18.90
CA VAL A 187 9.61 -8.47 -17.44
C VAL A 187 8.33 -7.94 -16.80
N ALA A 188 7.92 -8.55 -15.69
CA ALA A 188 6.83 -8.03 -14.86
C ALA A 188 7.14 -8.14 -13.36
N PRO A 189 6.86 -7.09 -12.55
CA PRO A 189 6.96 -7.17 -11.10
C PRO A 189 5.75 -7.92 -10.53
N LEU A 190 5.97 -9.11 -10.02
CA LEU A 190 4.92 -9.96 -9.44
C LEU A 190 5.09 -10.07 -7.92
N ILE A 191 3.96 -10.20 -7.23
CA ILE A 191 3.88 -10.52 -5.80
C ILE A 191 3.13 -11.84 -5.64
N GLU A 192 3.39 -12.59 -4.56
CA GLU A 192 2.66 -13.83 -4.28
C GLU A 192 1.14 -13.62 -4.16
N PRO A 193 0.32 -14.55 -4.65
CA PRO A 193 0.65 -15.88 -5.20
C PRO A 193 0.99 -15.90 -6.70
N ASN A 194 1.07 -14.76 -7.35
CA ASN A 194 1.29 -14.68 -8.80
C ASN A 194 2.70 -15.11 -9.22
N VAL A 195 3.71 -14.89 -8.37
CA VAL A 195 5.08 -15.42 -8.59
C VAL A 195 5.03 -16.94 -8.69
N THR A 196 4.44 -17.59 -7.68
CA THR A 196 4.30 -19.05 -7.64
C THR A 196 3.52 -19.60 -8.84
N ARG A 197 2.41 -18.94 -9.22
CA ARG A 197 1.63 -19.34 -10.40
C ARG A 197 2.43 -19.20 -11.70
N PHE A 198 3.16 -18.10 -11.83
CA PHE A 198 4.00 -17.84 -13.01
C PHE A 198 5.12 -18.87 -13.17
N LEU A 199 5.79 -19.26 -12.09
CA LEU A 199 6.90 -20.24 -12.12
C LEU A 199 6.47 -21.64 -12.56
N ARG A 200 5.18 -21.94 -12.65
CA ARG A 200 4.67 -23.19 -13.26
C ARG A 200 4.68 -23.14 -14.78
N THR A 201 4.91 -21.97 -15.38
CA THR A 201 5.02 -21.83 -16.84
C THR A 201 6.37 -22.38 -17.30
N PRO A 202 6.41 -23.29 -18.29
CA PRO A 202 7.66 -23.80 -18.83
C PRO A 202 8.56 -22.68 -19.34
N GLY A 203 9.82 -22.66 -18.92
CA GLY A 203 10.79 -21.61 -19.29
C GLY A 203 10.65 -20.29 -18.54
N ALA A 204 9.74 -20.19 -17.57
CA ALA A 204 9.64 -19.04 -16.66
C ALA A 204 10.90 -18.92 -15.80
N SER A 205 11.35 -17.69 -15.57
CA SER A 205 12.47 -17.40 -14.70
C SER A 205 12.26 -16.08 -13.93
N LEU A 206 13.13 -15.80 -12.98
CA LEU A 206 13.13 -14.57 -12.19
C LEU A 206 14.49 -13.87 -12.34
N VAL A 207 14.51 -12.56 -12.24
CA VAL A 207 15.76 -11.82 -11.98
C VAL A 207 16.30 -12.27 -10.63
N PRO A 208 17.62 -12.55 -10.48
CA PRO A 208 18.20 -13.03 -9.22
C PRO A 208 17.94 -12.09 -8.04
N ASP A 209 17.70 -12.63 -6.85
CA ASP A 209 17.45 -11.85 -5.63
C ASP A 209 18.63 -10.95 -5.23
N SER A 210 19.86 -11.38 -5.51
CA SER A 210 21.05 -10.54 -5.32
C SER A 210 21.04 -9.25 -6.12
N GLU A 211 20.46 -9.29 -7.32
CA GLU A 211 20.26 -8.11 -8.17
C GLU A 211 19.13 -7.23 -7.67
N THR A 212 18.01 -7.83 -7.24
CA THR A 212 16.80 -7.12 -6.86
C THR A 212 16.75 -6.67 -5.40
N ALA A 213 17.78 -6.95 -4.59
CA ALA A 213 17.85 -6.47 -3.21
C ALA A 213 17.64 -4.94 -3.13
N GLY A 214 16.71 -4.51 -2.26
CA GLY A 214 16.42 -3.09 -2.00
C GLY A 214 15.45 -2.42 -2.99
N ILE A 215 14.95 -3.11 -4.04
CA ILE A 215 13.95 -2.51 -4.94
C ILE A 215 12.54 -2.47 -4.32
N TYR A 216 12.26 -3.35 -3.35
CA TYR A 216 10.98 -3.44 -2.66
C TYR A 216 11.15 -3.33 -1.15
N GLY A 217 10.36 -2.46 -0.51
CA GLY A 217 10.46 -2.18 0.93
C GLY A 217 9.69 -3.15 1.82
N GLY A 218 8.84 -4.01 1.25
CA GLY A 218 7.98 -4.93 2.01
C GLY A 218 6.88 -4.24 2.81
N LEU A 219 6.72 -2.91 2.69
CA LEU A 219 5.74 -2.13 3.44
C LEU A 219 4.34 -2.23 2.86
N ALA A 220 3.38 -2.38 3.75
CA ALA A 220 1.97 -2.16 3.48
C ALA A 220 1.38 -1.28 4.59
N TYR A 221 0.41 -0.46 4.21
CA TYR A 221 -0.21 0.52 5.07
C TYR A 221 -1.70 0.25 5.23
N LEU A 222 -2.20 0.52 6.43
CA LEU A 222 -3.60 0.82 6.67
C LEU A 222 -3.74 2.34 6.64
N TYR A 223 -4.60 2.89 5.78
CA TYR A 223 -4.83 4.32 5.65
C TYR A 223 -6.33 4.61 5.63
N ALA A 224 -6.73 5.79 6.05
CA ALA A 224 -8.13 6.16 6.22
C ALA A 224 -8.41 7.53 5.61
N ARG A 225 -9.66 7.79 5.20
CA ARG A 225 -10.05 9.16 4.84
C ARG A 225 -9.92 10.08 6.06
N ARG A 226 -9.46 11.32 5.87
CA ARG A 226 -9.35 12.30 6.95
C ARG A 226 -10.69 12.52 7.67
N ALA A 227 -11.80 12.50 6.95
CA ALA A 227 -13.13 12.62 7.54
C ALA A 227 -13.41 11.52 8.57
N VAL A 228 -12.89 10.30 8.37
CA VAL A 228 -13.03 9.17 9.29
C VAL A 228 -12.27 9.43 10.58
N VAL A 229 -11.02 9.88 10.50
CA VAL A 229 -10.18 10.14 11.70
C VAL A 229 -10.50 11.45 12.41
N ARG A 230 -11.39 12.28 11.82
CA ARG A 230 -11.94 13.49 12.46
C ARG A 230 -13.30 13.23 13.13
N ASP A 231 -14.06 12.26 12.67
CA ASP A 231 -15.30 11.84 13.30
C ASP A 231 -14.97 11.03 14.57
N PRO A 232 -15.40 11.43 15.77
CA PRO A 232 -14.99 10.76 17.00
C PRO A 232 -15.37 9.28 17.05
N ALA A 233 -16.57 8.91 16.57
CA ALA A 233 -17.05 7.52 16.58
C ALA A 233 -16.22 6.65 15.60
N LYS A 234 -16.00 7.15 14.37
CA LYS A 234 -15.19 6.44 13.37
C LYS A 234 -13.70 6.44 13.71
N ALA A 235 -13.17 7.47 14.35
CA ALA A 235 -11.79 7.50 14.84
C ALA A 235 -11.55 6.45 15.94
N ALA A 236 -12.48 6.29 16.88
CA ALA A 236 -12.45 5.22 17.87
C ALA A 236 -12.52 3.83 17.21
N ALA A 237 -13.40 3.66 16.23
CA ALA A 237 -13.51 2.41 15.47
C ALA A 237 -12.23 2.12 14.67
N ALA A 238 -11.64 3.12 14.00
CA ALA A 238 -10.37 2.99 13.28
C ALA A 238 -9.22 2.63 14.24
N ARG A 239 -9.18 3.23 15.44
CA ARG A 239 -8.21 2.86 16.49
C ARG A 239 -8.36 1.38 16.90
N ALA A 240 -9.58 0.91 17.13
CA ALA A 240 -9.83 -0.49 17.47
C ALA A 240 -9.47 -1.43 16.30
N LEU A 241 -9.75 -1.02 15.05
CA LEU A 241 -9.36 -1.77 13.85
C LEU A 241 -7.82 -1.87 13.72
N VAL A 242 -7.06 -0.82 14.05
CA VAL A 242 -5.58 -0.86 14.08
C VAL A 242 -5.09 -1.91 15.07
N GLY A 243 -5.66 -1.98 16.26
CA GLY A 243 -5.32 -3.03 17.23
C GLY A 243 -5.63 -4.43 16.70
N ALA A 244 -6.82 -4.63 16.14
CA ALA A 244 -7.22 -5.91 15.54
C ALA A 244 -6.33 -6.28 14.34
N PHE A 245 -5.94 -5.33 13.51
CA PHE A 245 -5.00 -5.51 12.40
C PHE A 245 -3.65 -6.08 12.87
N VAL A 246 -3.06 -5.50 13.90
CA VAL A 246 -1.79 -5.99 14.47
C VAL A 246 -1.95 -7.42 15.01
N ARG A 247 -2.96 -7.67 15.85
CA ARG A 247 -3.18 -8.99 16.44
C ARG A 247 -3.52 -10.06 15.41
N ALA A 248 -4.29 -9.71 14.36
CA ALA A 248 -4.64 -10.64 13.30
C ALA A 248 -3.42 -11.08 12.47
N TYR A 249 -2.55 -10.15 12.07
CA TYR A 249 -1.33 -10.52 11.37
C TYR A 249 -0.30 -11.20 12.28
N GLN A 250 -0.28 -10.89 13.58
CA GLN A 250 0.52 -11.64 14.55
C GLN A 250 -0.02 -13.08 14.71
N TRP A 251 -1.34 -13.29 14.64
CA TRP A 251 -1.90 -14.63 14.56
C TRP A 251 -1.38 -15.39 13.33
N ALA A 252 -1.31 -14.76 12.16
CA ALA A 252 -0.74 -15.37 10.96
C ALA A 252 0.75 -15.75 11.14
N ASN A 253 1.53 -14.98 11.91
CA ASN A 253 2.91 -15.31 12.27
C ASN A 253 3.01 -16.56 13.14
N THR A 254 2.07 -16.74 14.08
CA THR A 254 2.08 -17.84 15.05
C THR A 254 1.32 -19.07 14.58
N HIS A 255 0.51 -18.95 13.52
CA HIS A 255 -0.29 -20.02 12.91
C HIS A 255 -0.05 -20.10 11.39
N PRO A 256 1.22 -20.21 10.93
CA PRO A 256 1.57 -20.11 9.52
C PRO A 256 0.94 -21.22 8.66
N GLU A 257 0.74 -22.41 9.23
CA GLU A 257 0.12 -23.54 8.54
C GLU A 257 -1.39 -23.31 8.33
N ASP A 258 -2.10 -22.79 9.34
CA ASP A 258 -3.51 -22.44 9.21
C ASP A 258 -3.71 -21.29 8.22
N TRP A 259 -2.86 -20.27 8.28
CA TRP A 259 -2.85 -19.15 7.33
C TRP A 259 -2.59 -19.66 5.90
N ALA A 260 -1.59 -20.52 5.70
CA ALA A 260 -1.29 -21.14 4.42
C ALA A 260 -2.50 -21.92 3.88
N ARG A 261 -3.07 -22.81 4.69
CA ARG A 261 -4.20 -23.65 4.29
C ARG A 261 -5.45 -22.84 4.00
N ARG A 262 -5.89 -21.99 4.93
CA ARG A 262 -7.21 -21.35 4.85
C ARG A 262 -7.22 -20.17 3.89
N TYR A 263 -6.15 -19.38 3.80
CA TYR A 263 -6.08 -18.27 2.87
C TYR A 263 -5.52 -18.68 1.51
N TYR A 264 -4.33 -19.29 1.45
CA TYR A 264 -3.72 -19.56 0.14
C TYR A 264 -4.31 -20.77 -0.55
N VAL A 265 -4.59 -21.89 0.15
CA VAL A 265 -5.18 -23.06 -0.50
C VAL A 265 -6.68 -22.88 -0.71
N GLU A 266 -7.44 -22.60 0.35
CA GLU A 266 -8.91 -22.60 0.28
C GLU A 266 -9.47 -21.36 -0.43
N ASN A 267 -8.89 -20.16 -0.23
CA ASN A 267 -9.35 -18.91 -0.86
C ASN A 267 -8.61 -18.65 -2.18
N GLN A 268 -7.27 -18.61 -2.18
CA GLN A 268 -6.47 -18.26 -3.36
C GLN A 268 -6.24 -19.42 -4.33
N LYS A 269 -6.68 -20.65 -4.01
CA LYS A 269 -6.66 -21.84 -4.88
C LYS A 269 -5.25 -22.25 -5.36
N VAL A 270 -4.23 -22.07 -4.52
CA VAL A 270 -2.90 -22.63 -4.76
C VAL A 270 -2.77 -24.03 -4.14
N SER A 271 -1.75 -24.81 -4.52
CA SER A 271 -1.49 -26.12 -3.88
C SER A 271 -0.99 -25.95 -2.44
N ALA A 272 -1.08 -27.00 -1.62
CA ALA A 272 -0.59 -26.94 -0.25
C ALA A 272 0.92 -26.65 -0.16
N ASP A 273 1.72 -27.27 -1.03
CA ASP A 273 3.17 -27.05 -1.08
C ASP A 273 3.51 -25.62 -1.50
N ASP A 274 2.76 -25.06 -2.46
CA ASP A 274 2.92 -23.67 -2.86
C ASP A 274 2.53 -22.70 -1.73
N ALA A 275 1.42 -22.97 -1.05
CA ALA A 275 0.95 -22.14 0.06
C ALA A 275 2.00 -22.08 1.18
N LYS A 276 2.63 -23.20 1.51
CA LYS A 276 3.73 -23.25 2.48
C LYS A 276 4.91 -22.39 2.03
N ARG A 277 5.39 -22.57 0.79
CA ARG A 277 6.48 -21.77 0.24
C ARG A 277 6.15 -20.26 0.19
N ILE A 278 4.91 -19.91 -0.13
CA ILE A 278 4.46 -18.51 -0.15
C ILE A 278 4.59 -17.92 1.25
N VAL A 279 4.06 -18.57 2.28
CA VAL A 279 4.13 -18.08 3.66
C VAL A 279 5.58 -17.94 4.12
N GLU A 280 6.43 -18.95 3.83
CA GLU A 280 7.86 -18.89 4.12
C GLU A 280 8.56 -17.71 3.42
N SER A 281 8.23 -17.46 2.15
CA SER A 281 8.84 -16.36 1.36
C SER A 281 8.43 -14.97 1.84
N LEU A 282 7.21 -14.83 2.36
CA LEU A 282 6.73 -13.58 2.93
C LEU A 282 7.43 -13.26 4.26
N GLY A 283 7.93 -14.29 4.97
CA GLY A 283 8.53 -14.11 6.29
C GLY A 283 7.51 -13.68 7.35
N VAL A 284 8.01 -13.08 8.42
CA VAL A 284 7.18 -12.60 9.54
C VAL A 284 6.65 -11.20 9.25
N TYR A 285 5.40 -10.95 9.62
CA TYR A 285 4.85 -9.60 9.68
C TYR A 285 5.40 -8.88 10.91
N VAL A 286 6.00 -7.73 10.71
CA VAL A 286 6.40 -6.81 11.77
C VAL A 286 5.68 -5.47 11.61
N PHE A 287 5.56 -4.70 12.69
CA PHE A 287 4.69 -3.52 12.72
C PHE A 287 5.50 -2.28 13.10
N PRO A 288 6.16 -1.63 12.13
CA PRO A 288 6.94 -0.42 12.41
C PRO A 288 6.12 0.64 13.15
N HIS A 289 6.77 1.37 14.05
CA HIS A 289 6.17 2.55 14.67
C HIS A 289 5.72 3.57 13.62
N LEU A 290 4.64 4.28 13.90
CA LEU A 290 4.26 5.46 13.14
C LEU A 290 5.07 6.66 13.66
N ASP A 291 6.32 6.74 13.26
CA ASP A 291 7.29 7.72 13.70
C ASP A 291 8.03 8.39 12.53
N GLN A 292 9.00 9.23 12.85
CA GLN A 292 9.79 9.93 11.84
C GLN A 292 10.56 8.96 10.94
N GLN A 293 11.03 7.82 11.46
CA GLN A 293 11.77 6.83 10.68
C GLN A 293 10.88 6.21 9.58
N LEU A 294 9.61 5.91 9.89
CA LEU A 294 8.67 5.40 8.89
C LEU A 294 8.31 6.50 7.88
N VAL A 295 8.15 7.75 8.32
CA VAL A 295 7.94 8.91 7.45
C VAL A 295 9.11 9.09 6.48
N ASP A 296 10.35 8.98 6.95
CA ASP A 296 11.55 9.10 6.11
C ASP A 296 11.64 7.97 5.07
N ARG A 297 11.26 6.75 5.46
CA ARG A 297 11.17 5.62 4.51
C ARG A 297 10.12 5.87 3.42
N GLN A 298 8.99 6.46 3.77
CA GLN A 298 7.95 6.84 2.81
C GLN A 298 8.43 7.98 1.92
N GLN A 299 9.17 8.97 2.47
CA GLN A 299 9.76 10.05 1.69
C GLN A 299 10.77 9.52 0.66
N ALA A 300 11.58 8.54 1.04
CA ALA A 300 12.50 7.89 0.10
C ALA A 300 11.78 7.19 -1.08
N THR A 301 10.57 6.67 -0.84
CA THR A 301 9.74 6.13 -1.94
C THR A 301 9.22 7.26 -2.84
N ILE A 302 8.75 8.36 -2.27
CA ILE A 302 8.34 9.57 -3.01
C ILE A 302 9.50 10.07 -3.87
N ASP A 303 10.69 10.21 -3.29
CA ASP A 303 11.86 10.74 -3.98
C ASP A 303 12.31 9.84 -5.14
N ALA A 304 12.23 8.52 -4.98
CA ALA A 304 12.53 7.57 -6.05
C ALA A 304 11.57 7.71 -7.25
N ILE A 305 10.27 7.88 -6.99
CA ILE A 305 9.28 8.07 -8.05
C ILE A 305 9.44 9.46 -8.69
N ALA A 306 9.70 10.49 -7.89
CA ALA A 306 9.94 11.86 -8.37
C ALA A 306 11.21 11.96 -9.23
N LYS A 307 12.31 11.29 -8.82
CA LYS A 307 13.57 11.20 -9.57
C LYS A 307 13.35 10.63 -10.97
N ALA A 308 12.45 9.67 -11.11
CA ALA A 308 12.09 9.08 -12.39
C ALA A 308 11.16 9.97 -13.25
N GLY A 309 10.74 11.14 -12.75
CA GLY A 309 9.80 12.03 -13.46
C GLY A 309 8.35 11.57 -13.43
N GLU A 310 8.01 10.59 -12.58
CA GLU A 310 6.70 9.93 -12.53
C GLU A 310 5.77 10.53 -11.46
N LEU A 311 6.09 11.71 -10.91
CA LEU A 311 5.19 12.48 -10.05
C LEU A 311 4.93 13.87 -10.63
N PRO A 312 3.66 14.29 -10.82
CA PRO A 312 3.32 15.57 -11.40
C PRO A 312 3.65 16.76 -10.47
N ARG A 313 3.82 16.51 -9.16
CA ARG A 313 4.22 17.53 -8.17
C ARG A 313 4.98 16.90 -7.00
N LYS A 314 5.79 17.72 -6.34
CA LYS A 314 6.47 17.34 -5.10
C LYS A 314 5.46 17.28 -3.95
N VAL A 315 5.55 16.24 -3.13
CA VAL A 315 4.77 16.04 -1.91
C VAL A 315 5.68 15.66 -0.76
N GLN A 316 5.23 15.90 0.48
CA GLN A 316 5.95 15.56 1.70
C GLN A 316 5.25 14.40 2.38
N ALA A 317 5.99 13.34 2.68
CA ALA A 317 5.47 12.16 3.36
C ALA A 317 4.81 12.51 4.71
N SER A 318 5.39 13.45 5.46
CA SER A 318 4.93 13.86 6.78
C SER A 318 3.46 14.31 6.81
N THR A 319 2.94 14.84 5.70
CA THR A 319 1.53 15.25 5.60
C THR A 319 0.57 14.08 5.41
N GLY A 320 1.09 12.89 5.09
CA GLY A 320 0.33 11.67 4.82
C GLY A 320 0.22 10.70 6.00
N PHE A 321 0.52 11.13 7.24
CA PHE A 321 0.45 10.27 8.42
C PHE A 321 -0.46 10.88 9.49
N ASP A 322 -1.06 10.01 10.29
CA ASP A 322 -1.67 10.38 11.58
C ASP A 322 -0.96 9.64 12.71
N LEU A 323 0.09 10.28 13.25
CA LEU A 323 0.97 9.69 14.26
C LEU A 323 0.27 9.38 15.59
N ARG A 324 -0.94 9.92 15.83
CA ARG A 324 -1.74 9.60 17.03
C ARG A 324 -2.06 8.11 17.14
N PHE A 325 -2.09 7.40 16.01
CA PHE A 325 -2.37 5.97 15.98
C PHE A 325 -1.20 5.10 16.46
N ASP A 326 0.02 5.66 16.61
CA ASP A 326 1.17 4.90 17.11
C ASP A 326 0.93 4.28 18.48
N ALA A 327 0.22 4.98 19.35
CA ALA A 327 -0.15 4.44 20.66
C ALA A 327 -0.98 3.15 20.56
N ALA A 328 -1.90 3.06 19.58
CA ALA A 328 -2.71 1.86 19.36
C ALA A 328 -1.87 0.72 18.75
N VAL A 329 -0.95 1.04 17.84
CA VAL A 329 0.01 0.07 17.29
C VAL A 329 0.90 -0.48 18.40
N THR A 330 1.51 0.40 19.21
CA THR A 330 2.41 0.03 20.31
C THR A 330 1.71 -0.85 21.34
N GLN A 331 0.49 -0.48 21.73
CA GLN A 331 -0.32 -1.28 22.65
C GLN A 331 -0.55 -2.68 22.10
N ALA A 332 -1.02 -2.79 20.86
CA ALA A 332 -1.35 -4.07 20.24
C ALA A 332 -0.12 -4.96 20.00
N VAL A 333 1.03 -4.37 19.60
CA VAL A 333 2.30 -5.09 19.46
C VAL A 333 2.76 -5.67 20.79
N THR A 334 2.73 -4.85 21.86
CA THR A 334 3.13 -5.28 23.21
C THR A 334 2.23 -6.40 23.74
N GLU A 335 0.90 -6.24 23.64
CA GLU A 335 -0.08 -7.20 24.13
C GLU A 335 -0.06 -8.54 23.37
N SER A 336 0.23 -8.52 22.06
CA SER A 336 0.23 -9.71 21.22
C SER A 336 1.58 -10.42 21.13
N GLY A 337 2.65 -9.83 21.66
CA GLY A 337 4.02 -10.35 21.50
C GLY A 337 4.56 -10.24 20.07
N ALA A 338 3.98 -9.33 19.26
CA ALA A 338 4.48 -9.00 17.93
C ALA A 338 5.81 -8.22 18.01
N SER A 339 6.38 -7.86 16.85
CA SER A 339 7.64 -7.13 16.77
C SER A 339 7.47 -5.86 15.94
N PHE A 340 8.19 -4.80 16.31
CA PHE A 340 8.27 -3.57 15.53
C PHE A 340 9.23 -3.69 14.34
N GLU A 341 10.24 -4.54 14.46
CA GLU A 341 11.30 -4.69 13.47
C GLU A 341 11.56 -6.16 13.13
N PRO A 342 12.08 -6.44 11.92
CA PRO A 342 12.58 -7.77 11.59
C PRO A 342 13.68 -8.18 12.57
N LYS A 343 13.60 -9.40 13.12
CA LYS A 343 14.70 -9.93 13.90
C LYS A 343 15.93 -10.04 13.01
N ALA A 344 17.07 -9.54 13.48
CA ALA A 344 18.36 -9.77 12.83
C ALA A 344 18.55 -11.30 12.69
N ARG A 345 18.86 -11.75 11.49
CA ARG A 345 19.21 -13.15 11.20
C ARG A 345 20.65 -13.40 11.57
#